data_88e30fd0b39ce5ae3617fb9f2247fe0c
#
_entry.id   88e30fd0b39ce5ae3617fb9f2247fe0c
#
_cell.length_a   1.000
_cell.length_b   1.000
_cell.length_c   1.000
_cell.angle_alpha   90.00
_cell.angle_beta   90.00
_cell.angle_gamma   90.00
#
_symmetry.space_group_name_H-M   'P 1'
#
loop_
_entity.id
_entity.type
_entity.pdbx_description
1 polymer ?
#
loop_
_entity_poly.entity_id
_entity_poly.type
_entity_poly.pdbx_seq_one_letter_code
_entity_poly.pdbx_strand_id
1 'polypeptide(L)'
;SLNDMDIFIMDSSFFSDPSTKSYFMRLKIFSSKGEIEFSNFSNAFNEACSDLKMEWTLENEASSPNTLVFVSKYGHCLQDLLYKNSIDSLRMSLCGIVSNHENLKTIADNYSIPFFYIKNNSEIREKAEDEIEGLINDNNIELMILARYMQIFSPDFCSKYSGKVINIHHSFLPSFKGAKPYKQAYEKGVKIMGATAHYITEELDAGPIIEQTVERVDHSQSPEELELIGQDIESITLTRAVKKHLEGKVFINDKKTVVFD
;
A
#
# COMPACT_ATOMS: atom_id res chain seq x y z
N SER A 1 -0.20 10.30 32.89
CA SER A 1 0.47 9.17 32.21
C SER A 1 -0.57 8.24 31.60
N LEU A 2 -0.19 7.33 30.68
CA LEU A 2 -1.10 6.32 30.10
C LEU A 2 -1.78 5.49 31.20
N ASN A 3 -1.06 5.19 32.27
CA ASN A 3 -1.60 4.43 33.40
C ASN A 3 -2.73 5.16 34.13
N ASP A 4 -2.71 6.50 34.21
CA ASP A 4 -3.79 7.30 34.82
C ASP A 4 -5.09 7.24 33.97
N MET A 5 -4.98 6.85 32.73
CA MET A 5 -6.09 6.63 31.79
C MET A 5 -6.53 5.17 31.71
N ASP A 6 -6.01 4.28 32.56
CA ASP A 6 -6.20 2.81 32.48
C ASP A 6 -5.80 2.22 31.11
N ILE A 7 -4.75 2.77 30.52
CA ILE A 7 -4.20 2.32 29.25
C ILE A 7 -2.91 1.53 29.49
N PHE A 8 -2.89 0.31 28.99
CA PHE A 8 -1.77 -0.62 29.08
C PHE A 8 -1.09 -0.78 27.72
N ILE A 9 0.24 -0.82 27.73
CA ILE A 9 1.02 -1.13 26.53
C ILE A 9 1.13 -2.65 26.43
N MET A 10 0.61 -3.20 25.32
CA MET A 10 0.69 -4.63 25.02
C MET A 10 1.93 -5.00 24.22
N ASP A 11 2.34 -4.10 23.32
CA ASP A 11 3.51 -4.29 22.48
C ASP A 11 4.14 -2.93 22.17
N SER A 12 5.45 -2.92 21.98
CA SER A 12 6.19 -1.71 21.67
C SER A 12 7.38 -1.99 20.76
N SER A 13 7.51 -1.21 19.72
CA SER A 13 8.61 -1.27 18.79
C SER A 13 9.24 0.12 18.63
N PHE A 14 10.57 0.16 18.58
CA PHE A 14 11.33 1.40 18.54
C PHE A 14 12.44 1.31 17.51
N PHE A 15 12.70 2.42 16.84
CA PHE A 15 13.85 2.57 15.97
C PHE A 15 14.35 4.00 15.98
N SER A 16 15.65 4.18 16.12
CA SER A 16 16.31 5.47 15.99
C SER A 16 17.18 5.46 14.73
N ASP A 17 16.86 6.35 13.78
CA ASP A 17 17.68 6.51 12.58
C ASP A 17 18.73 7.60 12.76
N PRO A 18 20.02 7.24 12.88
CA PRO A 18 21.08 8.22 13.06
C PRO A 18 21.28 9.14 11.84
N SER A 19 20.87 8.69 10.64
CA SER A 19 21.06 9.44 9.41
C SER A 19 20.09 10.60 9.27
N THR A 20 18.84 10.43 9.70
CA THR A 20 17.80 11.48 9.70
C THR A 20 17.62 12.11 11.07
N LYS A 21 18.27 11.55 12.11
CA LYS A 21 18.11 11.95 13.53
C LYS A 21 16.66 11.83 14.00
N SER A 22 15.88 10.96 13.37
CA SER A 22 14.49 10.71 13.67
C SER A 22 14.35 9.48 14.57
N TYR A 23 13.36 9.53 15.46
CA TYR A 23 13.00 8.43 16.34
C TYR A 23 11.59 7.98 16.00
N PHE A 24 11.39 6.69 15.81
CA PHE A 24 10.12 6.07 15.48
C PHE A 24 9.70 5.14 16.59
N MET A 25 8.43 5.19 16.94
CA MET A 25 7.85 4.37 17.97
C MET A 25 6.45 3.90 17.55
N ARG A 26 6.20 2.63 17.67
CA ARG A 26 4.86 2.03 17.55
C ARG A 26 4.49 1.38 18.87
N LEU A 27 3.32 1.72 19.38
CA LEU A 27 2.75 1.12 20.59
C LEU A 27 1.43 0.46 20.24
N LYS A 28 1.24 -0.79 20.67
CA LYS A 28 -0.07 -1.42 20.76
C LYS A 28 -0.58 -1.23 22.15
N ILE A 29 -1.71 -0.53 22.27
CA ILE A 29 -2.30 -0.18 23.56
C ILE A 29 -3.66 -0.83 23.74
N PHE A 30 -4.06 -1.02 24.99
CA PHE A 30 -5.33 -1.60 25.39
C PHE A 30 -5.88 -0.84 26.58
N SER A 31 -7.19 -0.61 26.61
CA SER A 31 -7.87 -0.06 27.79
C SER A 31 -8.72 -1.14 28.48
N SER A 32 -8.62 -1.26 29.79
CA SER A 32 -9.45 -2.16 30.58
C SER A 32 -10.89 -1.68 30.70
N LYS A 33 -11.16 -0.41 30.40
CA LYS A 33 -12.48 0.22 30.47
C LYS A 33 -13.28 0.17 29.16
N GLY A 34 -12.77 -0.48 28.12
CA GLY A 34 -13.40 -0.57 26.81
C GLY A 34 -12.71 0.31 25.76
N GLU A 35 -13.48 0.90 24.84
CA GLU A 35 -12.91 1.74 23.78
C GLU A 35 -12.20 2.98 24.33
N ILE A 36 -11.04 3.29 23.75
CA ILE A 36 -10.30 4.50 24.07
C ILE A 36 -10.99 5.65 23.30
N GLU A 37 -11.57 6.58 24.02
CA GLU A 37 -12.16 7.76 23.40
C GLU A 37 -11.04 8.65 22.83
N PHE A 38 -11.04 8.77 21.49
CA PHE A 38 -9.96 9.45 20.75
C PHE A 38 -9.74 10.90 21.23
N SER A 39 -10.81 11.66 21.48
CA SER A 39 -10.73 13.05 21.88
C SER A 39 -10.02 13.20 23.25
N ASN A 40 -10.39 12.39 24.21
CA ASN A 40 -9.80 12.41 25.57
C ASN A 40 -8.34 11.97 25.54
N PHE A 41 -8.04 10.90 24.79
CA PHE A 41 -6.67 10.46 24.60
C PHE A 41 -5.83 11.50 23.91
N SER A 42 -6.32 12.07 22.82
CA SER A 42 -5.63 13.07 22.00
C SER A 42 -5.26 14.29 22.84
N ASN A 43 -6.19 14.82 23.63
CA ASN A 43 -5.95 15.98 24.47
C ASN A 43 -4.85 15.71 25.51
N ALA A 44 -4.97 14.60 26.25
CA ALA A 44 -4.00 14.24 27.29
C ALA A 44 -2.63 13.88 26.70
N PHE A 45 -2.59 13.26 25.50
CA PHE A 45 -1.35 12.89 24.86
C PHE A 45 -0.64 14.11 24.25
N ASN A 46 -1.37 15.02 23.62
CA ASN A 46 -0.82 16.29 23.12
C ASN A 46 -0.23 17.14 24.25
N GLU A 47 -0.92 17.23 25.40
CA GLU A 47 -0.39 17.95 26.57
C GLU A 47 0.91 17.30 27.07
N ALA A 48 0.94 15.98 27.19
CA ALA A 48 2.12 15.24 27.64
C ALA A 48 3.31 15.31 26.67
N CYS A 49 3.06 15.49 25.38
CA CYS A 49 4.07 15.48 24.32
C CYS A 49 4.38 16.85 23.72
N SER A 50 3.79 17.92 24.27
CA SER A 50 3.91 19.29 23.74
C SER A 50 5.35 19.74 23.49
N ASP A 51 6.27 19.38 24.36
CA ASP A 51 7.69 19.76 24.30
C ASP A 51 8.52 18.87 23.35
N LEU A 52 7.97 17.74 22.90
CA LEU A 52 8.73 16.72 22.15
C LEU A 52 8.68 16.91 20.63
N LYS A 53 7.86 17.83 20.12
CA LYS A 53 7.62 18.03 18.67
C LYS A 53 7.32 16.72 17.95
N MET A 54 6.51 15.86 18.58
CA MET A 54 6.20 14.52 18.11
C MET A 54 4.98 14.57 17.17
N GLU A 55 5.11 13.98 15.99
CA GLU A 55 3.97 13.65 15.11
C GLU A 55 3.47 12.25 15.50
N TRP A 56 2.17 12.12 15.67
CA TRP A 56 1.60 10.84 16.07
C TRP A 56 0.21 10.61 15.48
N THR A 57 -0.17 9.35 15.33
CA THR A 57 -1.51 8.91 14.94
C THR A 57 -2.02 7.88 15.95
N LEU A 58 -3.32 7.81 16.14
CA LEU A 58 -3.98 6.75 16.88
C LEU A 58 -4.97 6.06 15.95
N GLU A 59 -4.78 4.76 15.77
CA GLU A 59 -5.62 3.94 14.90
C GLU A 59 -6.35 2.89 15.73
N ASN A 60 -7.61 2.64 15.41
CA ASN A 60 -8.35 1.53 15.96
C ASN A 60 -8.04 0.27 15.13
N GLU A 61 -7.49 -0.77 15.77
CA GLU A 61 -7.16 -2.04 15.09
C GLU A 61 -8.38 -2.71 14.43
N ALA A 62 -9.59 -2.38 14.88
CA ALA A 62 -10.83 -2.87 14.27
C ALA A 62 -11.31 -2.01 13.08
N SER A 63 -10.67 -0.88 12.81
CA SER A 63 -11.06 -0.02 11.68
C SER A 63 -10.77 -0.70 10.34
N SER A 64 -11.60 -0.39 9.37
CA SER A 64 -11.44 -0.85 7.99
C SER A 64 -11.46 0.38 7.09
N PRO A 65 -10.30 0.94 6.70
CA PRO A 65 -10.26 2.16 5.90
C PRO A 65 -10.93 1.98 4.55
N ASN A 66 -11.63 3.01 4.11
CA ASN A 66 -12.26 3.05 2.80
C ASN A 66 -11.20 3.00 1.71
N THR A 67 -11.25 1.98 0.88
CA THR A 67 -10.18 1.63 -0.05
C THR A 67 -10.69 1.55 -1.49
N LEU A 68 -9.94 2.12 -2.43
CA LEU A 68 -10.06 1.88 -3.87
C LEU A 68 -8.90 1.02 -4.37
N VAL A 69 -9.20 0.03 -5.20
CA VAL A 69 -8.19 -0.79 -5.88
C VAL A 69 -8.17 -0.44 -7.35
N PHE A 70 -7.00 -0.10 -7.86
CA PHE A 70 -6.77 0.28 -9.26
C PHE A 70 -6.13 -0.85 -10.02
N VAL A 71 -6.67 -1.19 -11.17
CA VAL A 71 -6.20 -2.29 -12.03
C VAL A 71 -6.16 -1.90 -13.51
N SER A 72 -5.40 -2.65 -14.31
CA SER A 72 -5.47 -2.58 -15.77
C SER A 72 -5.87 -3.96 -16.33
N LYS A 73 -4.95 -4.67 -17.00
CA LYS A 73 -5.26 -5.93 -17.69
C LYS A 73 -5.07 -7.18 -16.84
N TYR A 74 -4.13 -7.14 -15.90
CA TYR A 74 -3.75 -8.29 -15.08
C TYR A 74 -4.53 -8.32 -13.77
N GLY A 75 -5.08 -9.46 -13.40
CA GLY A 75 -5.98 -9.61 -12.26
C GLY A 75 -5.41 -10.38 -11.06
N HIS A 76 -4.17 -10.91 -11.13
CA HIS A 76 -3.59 -11.74 -10.08
C HIS A 76 -3.50 -11.03 -8.73
N CYS A 77 -2.97 -9.80 -8.70
CA CYS A 77 -2.90 -9.00 -7.48
C CYS A 77 -4.30 -8.64 -6.94
N LEU A 78 -5.24 -8.29 -7.83
CA LEU A 78 -6.62 -8.01 -7.45
C LEU A 78 -7.26 -9.22 -6.77
N GLN A 79 -7.16 -10.39 -7.38
CA GLN A 79 -7.77 -11.62 -6.84
C GLN A 79 -7.20 -11.99 -5.46
N ASP A 80 -5.89 -11.86 -5.25
CA ASP A 80 -5.28 -12.13 -3.94
C ASP A 80 -5.77 -11.13 -2.88
N LEU A 81 -5.82 -9.84 -3.20
CA LEU A 81 -6.34 -8.80 -2.30
C LEU A 81 -7.81 -9.08 -1.92
N LEU A 82 -8.67 -9.38 -2.91
CA LEU A 82 -10.08 -9.65 -2.68
C LEU A 82 -10.28 -10.91 -1.82
N TYR A 83 -9.55 -11.98 -2.13
CA TYR A 83 -9.59 -13.21 -1.33
C TYR A 83 -9.13 -12.97 0.10
N LYS A 84 -8.00 -12.29 0.31
CA LYS A 84 -7.48 -11.99 1.64
C LYS A 84 -8.40 -11.07 2.44
N ASN A 85 -9.08 -10.14 1.79
CA ASN A 85 -10.07 -9.30 2.43
C ASN A 85 -11.34 -10.09 2.81
N SER A 86 -11.79 -11.03 1.96
CA SER A 86 -12.99 -11.85 2.23
C SER A 86 -12.84 -12.82 3.40
N ILE A 87 -11.61 -13.12 3.81
CA ILE A 87 -11.29 -13.99 4.96
C ILE A 87 -10.75 -13.19 6.16
N ASP A 88 -10.99 -11.86 6.21
CA ASP A 88 -10.55 -10.93 7.26
C ASP A 88 -9.03 -10.91 7.52
N SER A 89 -8.21 -11.38 6.57
CA SER A 89 -6.74 -11.28 6.63
C SER A 89 -6.25 -9.86 6.31
N LEU A 90 -7.02 -9.14 5.52
CA LEU A 90 -6.90 -7.69 5.30
C LEU A 90 -8.21 -7.06 5.79
N ARG A 91 -8.12 -5.94 6.49
CA ARG A 91 -9.29 -5.22 6.99
C ARG A 91 -9.47 -3.94 6.19
N MET A 92 -10.11 -4.06 5.02
CA MET A 92 -10.40 -2.93 4.13
C MET A 92 -11.89 -2.86 3.84
N SER A 93 -12.45 -1.66 3.88
CA SER A 93 -13.76 -1.36 3.31
C SER A 93 -13.57 -1.08 1.82
N LEU A 94 -13.79 -2.08 0.97
CA LEU A 94 -13.60 -1.94 -0.48
C LEU A 94 -14.76 -1.15 -1.09
N CYS A 95 -14.54 0.12 -1.38
CA CYS A 95 -15.53 1.02 -1.98
C CYS A 95 -15.65 0.85 -3.49
N GLY A 96 -14.62 0.31 -4.14
CA GLY A 96 -14.67 0.05 -5.57
C GLY A 96 -13.34 -0.39 -6.19
N ILE A 97 -13.47 -0.86 -7.42
CA ILE A 97 -12.36 -1.20 -8.30
C ILE A 97 -12.37 -0.22 -9.47
N VAL A 98 -11.29 0.51 -9.67
CA VAL A 98 -11.10 1.46 -10.78
C VAL A 98 -10.23 0.81 -11.84
N SER A 99 -10.64 0.86 -13.10
CA SER A 99 -9.87 0.28 -14.20
C SER A 99 -9.97 1.10 -15.48
N ASN A 100 -8.87 1.13 -16.24
CA ASN A 100 -8.86 1.66 -17.61
C ASN A 100 -9.17 0.58 -18.67
N HIS A 101 -9.60 -0.61 -18.24
CA HIS A 101 -10.07 -1.73 -19.05
C HIS A 101 -11.26 -2.42 -18.39
N GLU A 102 -12.14 -3.04 -19.19
CA GLU A 102 -13.36 -3.70 -18.68
C GLU A 102 -13.17 -5.19 -18.36
N ASN A 103 -12.04 -5.79 -18.76
CA ASN A 103 -11.81 -7.24 -18.71
C ASN A 103 -11.85 -7.85 -17.29
N LEU A 104 -11.67 -7.05 -16.24
CA LEU A 104 -11.71 -7.51 -14.85
C LEU A 104 -13.04 -7.23 -14.15
N LYS A 105 -14.05 -6.70 -14.86
CA LYS A 105 -15.37 -6.39 -14.30
C LYS A 105 -16.03 -7.62 -13.68
N THR A 106 -15.96 -8.77 -14.34
CA THR A 106 -16.53 -10.03 -13.82
C THR A 106 -15.94 -10.43 -12.47
N ILE A 107 -14.67 -10.09 -12.20
CA ILE A 107 -14.06 -10.36 -10.89
C ILE A 107 -14.70 -9.47 -9.83
N ALA A 108 -14.89 -8.18 -10.12
CA ALA A 108 -15.59 -7.25 -9.22
C ALA A 108 -17.03 -7.71 -8.93
N ASP A 109 -17.76 -8.11 -9.96
CA ASP A 109 -19.14 -8.59 -9.87
C ASP A 109 -19.25 -9.83 -8.95
N ASN A 110 -18.30 -10.77 -9.03
CA ASN A 110 -18.26 -11.97 -8.18
C ASN A 110 -18.10 -11.67 -6.68
N TYR A 111 -17.47 -10.54 -6.35
CA TYR A 111 -17.32 -10.07 -4.97
C TYR A 111 -18.35 -8.98 -4.59
N SER A 112 -19.28 -8.66 -5.50
CA SER A 112 -20.28 -7.60 -5.31
C SER A 112 -19.65 -6.22 -4.99
N ILE A 113 -18.52 -5.91 -5.63
CA ILE A 113 -17.79 -4.65 -5.45
C ILE A 113 -18.07 -3.75 -6.66
N PRO A 114 -18.37 -2.45 -6.47
CA PRO A 114 -18.55 -1.51 -7.57
C PRO A 114 -17.34 -1.47 -8.50
N PHE A 115 -17.57 -1.47 -9.81
CA PHE A 115 -16.52 -1.39 -10.82
C PHE A 115 -16.67 -0.10 -11.62
N PHE A 116 -15.63 0.73 -11.60
CA PHE A 116 -15.58 2.02 -12.28
C PHE A 116 -14.63 1.94 -13.48
N TYR A 117 -15.19 1.97 -14.68
CA TYR A 117 -14.39 2.07 -15.89
C TYR A 117 -14.06 3.53 -16.16
N ILE A 118 -12.83 3.93 -15.91
CA ILE A 118 -12.32 5.28 -16.17
C ILE A 118 -11.23 5.18 -17.23
N LYS A 119 -11.55 5.66 -18.42
CA LYS A 119 -10.61 5.68 -19.52
C LYS A 119 -9.45 6.61 -19.19
N ASN A 120 -8.23 6.09 -19.24
CA ASN A 120 -7.02 6.83 -18.89
C ASN A 120 -5.89 6.56 -19.89
N ASN A 121 -5.24 7.61 -20.31
CA ASN A 121 -4.00 7.62 -21.11
C ASN A 121 -3.32 8.99 -20.94
N SER A 122 -2.16 9.19 -21.56
CA SER A 122 -1.39 10.44 -21.45
C SER A 122 -2.13 11.70 -21.91
N GLU A 123 -3.12 11.59 -22.81
CA GLU A 123 -3.84 12.73 -23.39
C GLU A 123 -5.02 13.20 -22.53
N ILE A 124 -5.62 12.28 -21.77
CA ILE A 124 -6.83 12.54 -20.96
C ILE A 124 -6.60 12.33 -19.47
N ARG A 125 -5.32 12.33 -19.03
CA ARG A 125 -4.94 12.06 -17.64
C ARG A 125 -5.64 12.98 -16.66
N GLU A 126 -5.61 14.30 -16.86
CA GLU A 126 -6.24 15.28 -15.96
C GLU A 126 -7.72 14.98 -15.77
N LYS A 127 -8.46 14.73 -16.85
CA LYS A 127 -9.87 14.37 -16.76
C LYS A 127 -10.11 13.07 -16.01
N ALA A 128 -9.24 12.07 -16.21
CA ALA A 128 -9.35 10.81 -15.49
C ALA A 128 -9.05 10.99 -13.98
N GLU A 129 -8.09 11.84 -13.65
CA GLU A 129 -7.76 12.19 -12.26
C GLU A 129 -8.91 12.96 -11.59
N ASP A 130 -9.58 13.88 -12.29
CA ASP A 130 -10.77 14.58 -11.78
C ASP A 130 -11.91 13.58 -11.45
N GLU A 131 -12.17 12.60 -12.32
CA GLU A 131 -13.16 11.54 -12.09
C GLU A 131 -12.77 10.67 -10.88
N ILE A 132 -11.49 10.32 -10.76
CA ILE A 132 -10.94 9.56 -9.61
C ILE A 132 -11.08 10.38 -8.33
N GLU A 133 -10.75 11.67 -8.34
CA GLU A 133 -10.89 12.55 -7.19
C GLU A 133 -12.35 12.70 -6.74
N GLY A 134 -13.30 12.70 -7.67
CA GLY A 134 -14.72 12.60 -7.36
C GLY A 134 -15.02 11.36 -6.53
N LEU A 135 -14.56 10.18 -6.98
CA LEU A 135 -14.76 8.93 -6.24
C LEU A 135 -14.07 8.93 -4.87
N ILE A 136 -12.88 9.52 -4.77
CA ILE A 136 -12.15 9.64 -3.50
C ILE A 136 -12.95 10.46 -2.50
N ASN A 137 -13.46 11.61 -2.91
CA ASN A 137 -14.21 12.51 -2.05
C ASN A 137 -15.58 11.93 -1.66
N ASP A 138 -16.34 11.40 -2.63
CA ASP A 138 -17.68 10.87 -2.42
C ASP A 138 -17.71 9.66 -1.47
N ASN A 139 -16.64 8.88 -1.46
CA ASN A 139 -16.52 7.67 -0.63
C ASN A 139 -15.56 7.85 0.56
N ASN A 140 -15.03 9.04 0.81
CA ASN A 140 -14.04 9.31 1.86
C ASN A 140 -12.88 8.30 1.84
N ILE A 141 -12.25 8.12 0.69
CA ILE A 141 -11.20 7.13 0.49
C ILE A 141 -9.94 7.51 1.28
N GLU A 142 -9.46 6.56 2.06
CA GLU A 142 -8.28 6.68 2.92
C GLU A 142 -7.06 5.98 2.33
N LEU A 143 -7.28 4.91 1.54
CA LEU A 143 -6.22 4.11 0.93
C LEU A 143 -6.52 3.82 -0.55
N MET A 144 -5.51 3.93 -1.37
CA MET A 144 -5.53 3.53 -2.78
C MET A 144 -4.45 2.48 -3.04
N ILE A 145 -4.81 1.41 -3.77
CA ILE A 145 -3.89 0.31 -4.07
C ILE A 145 -3.79 0.14 -5.58
N LEU A 146 -2.62 0.35 -6.14
CA LEU A 146 -2.34 0.16 -7.56
C LEU A 146 -1.91 -1.28 -7.80
N ALA A 147 -2.89 -2.16 -8.02
CA ALA A 147 -2.70 -3.58 -8.26
C ALA A 147 -2.49 -3.83 -9.77
N ARG A 148 -1.31 -3.49 -10.27
CA ARG A 148 -0.96 -3.51 -11.72
C ARG A 148 -1.75 -2.49 -12.54
N TYR A 149 -1.96 -1.30 -11.98
CA TYR A 149 -2.51 -0.17 -12.71
C TYR A 149 -1.41 0.48 -13.55
N MET A 150 -1.45 0.27 -14.86
CA MET A 150 -0.39 0.64 -15.80
C MET A 150 -0.53 2.07 -16.32
N GLN A 151 -1.01 2.98 -15.47
CA GLN A 151 -1.13 4.41 -15.75
C GLN A 151 -0.30 5.21 -14.74
N ILE A 152 0.21 6.35 -15.19
CA ILE A 152 1.04 7.25 -14.38
C ILE A 152 0.18 8.42 -13.94
N PHE A 153 0.11 8.68 -12.66
CA PHE A 153 -0.54 9.86 -12.08
C PHE A 153 0.33 11.12 -12.26
N SER A 154 -0.32 12.27 -12.24
CA SER A 154 0.36 13.55 -12.27
C SER A 154 1.18 13.79 -10.99
N PRO A 155 2.22 14.65 -11.03
CA PRO A 155 2.95 15.06 -9.83
C PRO A 155 2.04 15.63 -8.74
N ASP A 156 1.06 16.44 -9.14
CA ASP A 156 0.10 17.06 -8.21
C ASP A 156 -0.75 16.01 -7.50
N PHE A 157 -1.25 14.99 -8.23
CA PHE A 157 -1.97 13.87 -7.63
C PHE A 157 -1.07 13.09 -6.67
N CYS A 158 0.16 12.76 -7.08
CA CYS A 158 1.11 12.05 -6.23
C CYS A 158 1.44 12.80 -4.93
N SER A 159 1.62 14.13 -5.02
CA SER A 159 1.89 14.99 -3.88
C SER A 159 0.70 15.07 -2.92
N LYS A 160 -0.51 15.27 -3.48
CA LYS A 160 -1.78 15.38 -2.73
C LYS A 160 -2.10 14.12 -1.92
N TYR A 161 -1.82 12.94 -2.47
CA TYR A 161 -2.11 11.65 -1.87
C TYR A 161 -0.86 10.92 -1.36
N SER A 162 0.19 11.66 -1.04
CA SER A 162 1.43 11.11 -0.48
C SER A 162 1.15 10.22 0.74
N GLY A 163 1.76 9.04 0.78
CA GLY A 163 1.57 8.06 1.86
C GLY A 163 0.24 7.31 1.85
N LYS A 164 -0.68 7.63 0.92
CA LYS A 164 -2.01 7.00 0.81
C LYS A 164 -2.18 6.11 -0.42
N VAL A 165 -1.16 6.00 -1.26
CA VAL A 165 -1.21 5.19 -2.49
C VAL A 165 -0.06 4.20 -2.50
N ILE A 166 -0.39 2.91 -2.50
CA ILE A 166 0.58 1.81 -2.56
C ILE A 166 0.59 1.24 -3.97
N ASN A 167 1.76 1.16 -4.58
CA ASN A 167 1.96 0.59 -5.90
C ASN A 167 2.76 -0.72 -5.82
N ILE A 168 2.43 -1.68 -6.69
CA ILE A 168 3.27 -2.84 -6.96
C ILE A 168 4.06 -2.64 -8.25
N HIS A 169 5.37 -2.69 -8.13
CA HIS A 169 6.29 -2.70 -9.25
C HIS A 169 6.83 -4.12 -9.47
N HIS A 170 6.77 -4.58 -10.73
CA HIS A 170 7.07 -5.95 -11.15
C HIS A 170 8.57 -6.28 -11.26
N SER A 171 9.41 -5.58 -10.51
CA SER A 171 10.83 -5.91 -10.39
C SER A 171 11.38 -5.52 -9.02
N PHE A 172 12.55 -6.06 -8.71
CA PHE A 172 13.32 -5.65 -7.54
C PHE A 172 13.96 -4.29 -7.82
N LEU A 173 13.47 -3.23 -7.14
CA LEU A 173 14.04 -1.88 -7.25
C LEU A 173 15.31 -1.73 -6.40
N PRO A 174 16.31 -0.96 -6.87
CA PRO A 174 16.41 -0.25 -8.14
C PRO A 174 16.96 -1.12 -9.26
N SER A 175 16.15 -1.65 -10.14
CA SER A 175 16.62 -2.42 -11.31
C SER A 175 15.61 -2.44 -12.46
N PHE A 176 16.03 -2.91 -13.63
CA PHE A 176 15.26 -3.12 -14.86
C PHE A 176 14.13 -2.11 -15.12
N LYS A 177 14.46 -1.01 -15.79
CA LYS A 177 13.48 -0.08 -16.34
C LYS A 177 13.00 -0.57 -17.73
N GLY A 178 11.71 -0.45 -18.00
CA GLY A 178 11.14 -0.66 -19.33
C GLY A 178 10.13 -1.80 -19.44
N ALA A 179 9.62 -2.01 -20.67
CA ALA A 179 8.58 -3.00 -20.95
C ALA A 179 9.13 -4.43 -21.00
N LYS A 180 8.25 -5.41 -20.69
CA LYS A 180 8.53 -6.86 -20.73
C LYS A 180 9.70 -7.32 -19.85
N PRO A 181 9.66 -7.05 -18.53
CA PRO A 181 10.76 -7.37 -17.61
C PRO A 181 11.09 -8.87 -17.57
N TYR A 182 10.10 -9.74 -17.65
CA TYR A 182 10.30 -11.19 -17.62
C TYR A 182 11.05 -11.71 -18.85
N LYS A 183 10.76 -11.16 -20.03
CA LYS A 183 11.55 -11.48 -21.23
C LYS A 183 12.99 -10.99 -21.11
N GLN A 184 13.20 -9.79 -20.58
CA GLN A 184 14.55 -9.27 -20.32
C GLN A 184 15.29 -10.12 -19.29
N ALA A 185 14.61 -10.58 -18.23
CA ALA A 185 15.16 -11.47 -17.22
C ALA A 185 15.61 -12.79 -17.83
N TYR A 186 14.79 -13.40 -18.68
CA TYR A 186 15.14 -14.62 -19.43
C TYR A 186 16.37 -14.41 -20.33
N GLU A 187 16.33 -13.40 -21.18
CA GLU A 187 17.43 -13.10 -22.12
C GLU A 187 18.78 -12.84 -21.42
N LYS A 188 18.73 -12.24 -20.22
CA LYS A 188 19.93 -11.99 -19.39
C LYS A 188 20.32 -13.18 -18.52
N GLY A 189 19.50 -14.23 -18.44
CA GLY A 189 19.76 -15.40 -17.61
C GLY A 189 19.88 -15.07 -16.12
N VAL A 190 19.01 -14.20 -15.60
CA VAL A 190 19.02 -13.80 -14.18
C VAL A 190 18.83 -15.01 -13.26
N LYS A 191 19.29 -14.89 -12.02
CA LYS A 191 19.20 -15.95 -11.01
C LYS A 191 18.24 -15.60 -9.88
N ILE A 192 17.74 -14.39 -9.89
CA ILE A 192 16.78 -13.87 -8.90
C ILE A 192 15.80 -12.96 -9.63
N MET A 193 14.52 -13.13 -9.33
CA MET A 193 13.45 -12.23 -9.70
C MET A 193 12.81 -11.68 -8.44
N GLY A 194 12.08 -10.57 -8.56
CA GLY A 194 11.39 -10.01 -7.41
C GLY A 194 10.39 -8.95 -7.79
N ALA A 195 9.65 -8.49 -6.78
CA ALA A 195 8.73 -7.37 -6.88
C ALA A 195 8.93 -6.41 -5.71
N THR A 196 8.50 -5.17 -5.90
CA THR A 196 8.63 -4.11 -4.91
C THR A 196 7.27 -3.42 -4.74
N ALA A 197 6.76 -3.38 -3.51
CA ALA A 197 5.63 -2.54 -3.14
C ALA A 197 6.14 -1.27 -2.43
N HIS A 198 5.70 -0.11 -2.90
CA HIS A 198 6.17 1.19 -2.43
C HIS A 198 5.05 2.23 -2.47
N TYR A 199 5.17 3.29 -1.72
CA TYR A 199 4.31 4.45 -1.90
C TYR A 199 4.66 5.17 -3.20
N ILE A 200 3.65 5.73 -3.87
CA ILE A 200 3.93 6.55 -5.06
C ILE A 200 4.52 7.91 -4.67
N THR A 201 5.31 8.46 -5.58
CA THR A 201 5.87 9.81 -5.52
C THR A 201 5.80 10.44 -6.92
N GLU A 202 6.15 11.71 -7.01
CA GLU A 202 6.23 12.43 -8.29
C GLU A 202 7.20 11.75 -9.27
N GLU A 203 8.30 11.20 -8.75
CA GLU A 203 9.26 10.42 -9.53
C GLU A 203 8.78 8.98 -9.65
N LEU A 204 8.66 8.50 -10.88
CA LEU A 204 8.17 7.15 -11.18
C LEU A 204 9.07 6.07 -10.57
N ASP A 205 8.44 5.14 -9.86
CA ASP A 205 9.08 3.97 -9.21
C ASP A 205 10.21 4.32 -8.23
N ALA A 206 10.19 5.53 -7.67
CA ALA A 206 11.21 6.03 -6.74
C ALA A 206 10.70 6.27 -5.30
N GLY A 207 9.45 5.94 -5.03
CA GLY A 207 8.84 6.17 -3.73
C GLY A 207 9.34 5.23 -2.63
N PRO A 208 9.06 5.58 -1.35
CA PRO A 208 9.52 4.81 -0.19
C PRO A 208 9.03 3.35 -0.24
N ILE A 209 9.96 2.42 -0.13
CA ILE A 209 9.72 0.97 -0.25
C ILE A 209 9.08 0.45 1.03
N ILE A 210 7.99 -0.32 0.91
CA ILE A 210 7.28 -0.95 2.02
C ILE A 210 7.68 -2.42 2.17
N GLU A 211 7.68 -3.14 1.04
CA GLU A 211 7.94 -4.58 1.01
C GLU A 211 8.66 -4.96 -0.28
N GLN A 212 9.56 -5.93 -0.18
CA GLN A 212 10.22 -6.54 -1.33
C GLN A 212 10.26 -8.05 -1.15
N THR A 213 9.91 -8.78 -2.19
CA THR A 213 10.02 -10.24 -2.22
C THR A 213 10.89 -10.65 -3.39
N VAL A 214 11.75 -11.63 -3.18
CA VAL A 214 12.60 -12.21 -4.21
C VAL A 214 12.41 -13.71 -4.27
N GLU A 215 12.54 -14.27 -5.47
CA GLU A 215 12.50 -15.71 -5.74
C GLU A 215 13.69 -16.12 -6.60
N ARG A 216 14.23 -17.31 -6.33
CA ARG A 216 15.32 -17.87 -7.15
C ARG A 216 14.73 -18.48 -8.43
N VAL A 217 15.40 -18.18 -9.54
CA VAL A 217 15.08 -18.74 -10.87
C VAL A 217 16.37 -19.25 -11.51
N ASP A 218 16.23 -20.10 -12.50
CA ASP A 218 17.38 -20.63 -13.23
C ASP A 218 17.10 -20.69 -14.74
N HIS A 219 17.97 -21.37 -15.47
CA HIS A 219 17.92 -21.46 -16.92
C HIS A 219 16.88 -22.47 -17.45
N SER A 220 16.26 -23.23 -16.58
CA SER A 220 15.26 -24.24 -16.97
C SER A 220 13.86 -23.64 -17.20
N GLN A 221 13.56 -22.48 -16.57
CA GLN A 221 12.28 -21.81 -16.74
C GLN A 221 12.20 -21.09 -18.10
N SER A 222 11.07 -21.27 -18.78
CA SER A 222 10.71 -20.49 -19.97
C SER A 222 10.30 -19.04 -19.62
N PRO A 223 10.23 -18.10 -20.58
CA PRO A 223 9.71 -16.77 -20.32
C PRO A 223 8.30 -16.76 -19.72
N GLU A 224 7.45 -17.68 -20.11
CA GLU A 224 6.07 -17.83 -19.64
C GLU A 224 6.04 -18.31 -18.18
N GLU A 225 6.90 -19.25 -17.81
CA GLU A 225 7.05 -19.71 -16.42
C GLU A 225 7.60 -18.59 -15.53
N LEU A 226 8.57 -17.81 -16.02
CA LEU A 226 9.07 -16.65 -15.28
C LEU A 226 7.98 -15.57 -15.09
N GLU A 227 7.08 -15.40 -16.06
CA GLU A 227 5.93 -14.47 -15.90
C GLU A 227 4.98 -14.97 -14.81
N LEU A 228 4.67 -16.27 -14.74
CA LEU A 228 3.82 -16.84 -13.69
C LEU A 228 4.45 -16.69 -12.30
N ILE A 229 5.73 -17.04 -12.16
CA ILE A 229 6.48 -16.83 -10.91
C ILE A 229 6.45 -15.35 -10.51
N GLY A 230 6.62 -14.44 -11.47
CA GLY A 230 6.57 -13.00 -11.24
C GLY A 230 5.20 -12.55 -10.73
N GLN A 231 4.11 -13.05 -11.30
CA GLN A 231 2.75 -12.73 -10.85
C GLN A 231 2.49 -13.20 -9.41
N ASP A 232 2.97 -14.37 -9.03
CA ASP A 232 2.87 -14.88 -7.66
C ASP A 232 3.63 -13.98 -6.67
N ILE A 233 4.87 -13.60 -7.02
CA ILE A 233 5.69 -12.69 -6.22
C ILE A 233 5.01 -11.33 -6.07
N GLU A 234 4.48 -10.77 -7.14
CA GLU A 234 3.77 -9.47 -7.13
C GLU A 234 2.56 -9.52 -6.18
N SER A 235 1.74 -10.58 -6.25
CA SER A 235 0.56 -10.74 -5.40
C SER A 235 0.94 -10.80 -3.92
N ILE A 236 1.92 -11.63 -3.56
CA ILE A 236 2.40 -11.79 -2.19
C ILE A 236 2.99 -10.48 -1.65
N THR A 237 3.83 -9.81 -2.47
CA THR A 237 4.50 -8.57 -2.06
C THR A 237 3.50 -7.45 -1.80
N LEU A 238 2.53 -7.26 -2.71
CA LEU A 238 1.51 -6.23 -2.55
C LEU A 238 0.65 -6.49 -1.31
N THR A 239 0.17 -7.72 -1.14
CA THR A 239 -0.65 -8.10 0.01
C THR A 239 0.07 -7.89 1.33
N ARG A 240 1.36 -8.24 1.43
CA ARG A 240 2.17 -7.99 2.62
C ARG A 240 2.34 -6.50 2.91
N ALA A 241 2.61 -5.70 1.87
CA ALA A 241 2.76 -4.25 2.02
C ALA A 241 1.47 -3.59 2.50
N VAL A 242 0.33 -3.95 1.88
CA VAL A 242 -0.99 -3.46 2.28
C VAL A 242 -1.30 -3.86 3.73
N LYS A 243 -1.03 -5.10 4.12
CA LYS A 243 -1.23 -5.55 5.50
C LYS A 243 -0.42 -4.74 6.50
N LYS A 244 0.88 -4.52 6.24
CA LYS A 244 1.74 -3.72 7.11
C LYS A 244 1.26 -2.27 7.22
N HIS A 245 0.77 -1.70 6.13
CA HIS A 245 0.17 -0.36 6.14
C HIS A 245 -1.10 -0.32 7.00
N LEU A 246 -2.03 -1.26 6.80
CA LEU A 246 -3.29 -1.37 7.55
C LEU A 246 -3.07 -1.64 9.06
N GLU A 247 -1.96 -2.25 9.44
CA GLU A 247 -1.57 -2.50 10.82
C GLU A 247 -0.80 -1.33 11.47
N GLY A 248 -0.67 -0.18 10.78
CA GLY A 248 0.07 0.98 11.29
C GLY A 248 1.55 0.68 11.54
N LYS A 249 2.16 -0.21 10.73
CA LYS A 249 3.54 -0.68 10.91
C LYS A 249 4.55 0.05 10.03
N VAL A 250 4.10 0.94 9.14
CA VAL A 250 4.94 1.60 8.14
C VAL A 250 5.04 3.08 8.43
N PHE A 251 6.23 3.55 8.70
CA PHE A 251 6.55 4.96 8.92
C PHE A 251 7.39 5.48 7.76
N ILE A 252 6.95 6.58 7.16
CA ILE A 252 7.73 7.26 6.11
C ILE A 252 8.85 8.05 6.80
N ASN A 253 10.08 7.84 6.32
CA ASN A 253 11.28 8.51 6.78
C ASN A 253 12.02 9.08 5.58
N ASP A 254 11.60 10.26 5.13
CA ASP A 254 12.09 10.92 3.91
C ASP A 254 11.85 10.02 2.67
N LYS A 255 12.90 9.52 2.05
CA LYS A 255 12.83 8.65 0.85
C LYS A 255 12.78 7.16 1.13
N LYS A 256 12.70 6.76 2.38
CA LYS A 256 12.65 5.36 2.83
C LYS A 256 11.54 5.16 3.83
N THR A 257 11.30 3.92 4.21
CA THR A 257 10.38 3.57 5.30
C THR A 257 11.14 2.97 6.48
N VAL A 258 10.55 3.11 7.66
CA VAL A 258 10.81 2.24 8.81
C VAL A 258 9.59 1.34 8.94
N VAL A 259 9.82 0.03 8.85
CA VAL A 259 8.74 -0.96 8.90
C VAL A 259 8.98 -1.85 10.11
N PHE A 260 8.01 -1.87 11.02
CA PHE A 260 8.01 -2.78 12.17
C PHE A 260 7.33 -4.11 11.82
N ASP A 261 7.82 -5.21 12.38
CA ASP A 261 7.26 -6.56 12.17
C ASP A 261 6.09 -6.86 13.14
#